data_bd55c8ad8bd4f0d0c4ba4e6cbaca0155
#
_entry.id   bd55c8ad8bd4f0d0c4ba4e6cbaca0155
#
_cell.length_a   1.000
_cell.length_b   1.000
_cell.length_c   1.000
_cell.angle_alpha   90.00
_cell.angle_beta   90.00
_cell.angle_gamma   90.00
#
_symmetry.space_group_name_H-M   'P 1'
#
loop_
_entity.id
_entity.type
_entity.pdbx_description
1 polymer ?
#
loop_
_entity_poly.entity_id
_entity_poly.type
_entity_poly.pdbx_seq_one_letter_code
_entity_poly.pdbx_strand_id
1 'polypeptide(L)'
;MKSLLNISVLCLSLAAGAAALEIAGTVPAAVKGAPKADFNLSGLVVKSVAYEKGAVIMPATENKGKTYNDVKLLARGLYGRIETCFKSGCAKPAAAKSAAPAIKVEGFKPLKSLVRVANAEVSFDGELLASLGVMASSKEPGTFWIAFPDTLEFKDESLKAGIEKTVEAAWAKNKK
;
A
#
# COMPACT_ATOMS: atom_id res chain seq x y z
N MET A 1 -6.05 -56.89 -27.10
CA MET A 1 -5.73 -56.33 -25.78
C MET A 1 -5.03 -55.01 -26.01
N LYS A 2 -5.73 -53.87 -25.82
CA LYS A 2 -5.18 -52.51 -25.99
C LYS A 2 -5.09 -51.90 -24.60
N SER A 3 -3.88 -51.70 -24.12
CA SER A 3 -3.59 -51.04 -22.83
C SER A 3 -3.68 -49.54 -22.99
N LEU A 4 -4.61 -48.90 -22.30
CA LEU A 4 -4.76 -47.46 -22.22
C LEU A 4 -3.87 -46.95 -21.06
N LEU A 5 -2.79 -46.26 -21.39
CA LEU A 5 -1.93 -45.59 -20.44
C LEU A 5 -2.59 -44.27 -20.03
N ASN A 6 -3.16 -44.21 -18.84
CA ASN A 6 -3.65 -42.96 -18.24
C ASN A 6 -2.46 -42.14 -17.73
N ILE A 7 -2.10 -41.07 -18.45
CA ILE A 7 -1.15 -40.07 -17.98
C ILE A 7 -1.92 -39.04 -17.17
N SER A 8 -1.89 -39.16 -15.84
CA SER A 8 -2.36 -38.13 -14.93
C SER A 8 -1.35 -36.95 -14.94
N VAL A 9 -1.71 -35.86 -15.60
CA VAL A 9 -0.98 -34.60 -15.51
C VAL A 9 -1.29 -33.97 -14.15
N LEU A 10 -0.34 -34.07 -13.24
CA LEU A 10 -0.37 -33.40 -11.94
C LEU A 10 -0.05 -31.90 -12.18
N CYS A 11 -1.08 -31.06 -12.29
CA CYS A 11 -0.92 -29.62 -12.29
C CYS A 11 -0.43 -29.16 -10.90
N LEU A 12 0.87 -29.01 -10.71
CA LEU A 12 1.43 -28.26 -9.58
C LEU A 12 1.09 -26.77 -9.81
N SER A 13 0.03 -26.30 -9.18
CA SER A 13 -0.22 -24.86 -9.03
C SER A 13 0.84 -24.31 -8.05
N LEU A 14 1.93 -23.73 -8.57
CA LEU A 14 2.80 -22.87 -7.78
C LEU A 14 1.95 -21.68 -7.33
N ALA A 15 1.44 -21.72 -6.11
CA ALA A 15 0.98 -20.54 -5.42
C ALA A 15 2.22 -19.65 -5.24
N ALA A 16 2.38 -18.66 -6.12
CA ALA A 16 3.32 -17.58 -5.87
C ALA A 16 2.87 -16.91 -4.57
N GLY A 17 3.53 -17.23 -3.47
CA GLY A 17 3.30 -16.57 -2.20
C GLY A 17 3.49 -15.07 -2.43
N ALA A 18 2.49 -14.26 -2.14
CA ALA A 18 2.61 -12.82 -2.15
C ALA A 18 3.81 -12.47 -1.26
N ALA A 19 4.78 -11.74 -1.83
CA ALA A 19 5.91 -11.26 -1.05
C ALA A 19 5.35 -10.31 0.02
N ALA A 20 5.79 -10.47 1.27
CA ALA A 20 5.34 -9.59 2.35
C ALA A 20 6.09 -8.25 2.26
N LEU A 21 5.41 -7.13 2.58
CA LEU A 21 6.04 -5.82 2.68
C LEU A 21 7.17 -5.82 3.71
N GLU A 22 8.41 -5.63 3.28
CA GLU A 22 9.56 -5.62 4.18
C GLU A 22 9.77 -4.23 4.78
N ILE A 23 10.11 -4.16 6.08
CA ILE A 23 10.55 -2.92 6.72
C ILE A 23 12.00 -2.69 6.32
N ALA A 24 12.21 -1.92 5.24
CA ALA A 24 13.52 -1.62 4.68
C ALA A 24 14.26 -0.52 5.44
N GLY A 25 13.57 0.25 6.29
CA GLY A 25 14.17 1.29 7.11
C GLY A 25 13.12 2.11 7.85
N THR A 26 13.61 2.95 8.78
CA THR A 26 12.77 3.83 9.60
C THR A 26 13.42 5.18 9.85
N VAL A 27 12.60 6.20 10.12
CA VAL A 27 13.04 7.51 10.58
C VAL A 27 12.21 7.88 11.84
N PRO A 28 12.84 8.02 13.03
CA PRO A 28 14.28 7.84 13.30
C PRO A 28 14.74 6.39 13.10
N ALA A 29 16.04 6.18 12.91
CA ALA A 29 16.63 4.85 12.75
C ALA A 29 16.39 3.94 13.98
N ALA A 30 16.38 4.54 15.18
CA ALA A 30 16.02 3.86 16.43
C ALA A 30 14.55 4.18 16.77
N VAL A 31 13.65 3.24 16.52
CA VAL A 31 12.21 3.39 16.76
C VAL A 31 11.80 3.02 18.18
N LYS A 32 12.58 2.17 18.87
CA LYS A 32 12.27 1.71 20.23
C LYS A 32 12.04 2.89 21.17
N GLY A 33 10.83 2.98 21.74
CA GLY A 33 10.45 4.06 22.66
C GLY A 33 10.12 5.39 22.00
N ALA A 34 10.22 5.51 20.67
CA ALA A 34 9.76 6.69 19.95
C ALA A 34 8.22 6.74 19.91
N PRO A 35 7.59 7.93 20.08
CA PRO A 35 6.13 8.04 19.99
C PRO A 35 5.62 7.93 18.55
N LYS A 36 6.44 8.29 17.57
CA LYS A 36 6.14 8.24 16.13
C LYS A 36 7.39 7.88 15.32
N ALA A 37 7.18 7.25 14.18
CA ALA A 37 8.24 6.95 13.22
C ALA A 37 7.68 6.86 11.80
N ASP A 38 8.54 7.12 10.81
CA ASP A 38 8.27 6.86 9.41
C ASP A 38 8.82 5.46 9.07
N PHE A 39 8.04 4.68 8.35
CA PHE A 39 8.40 3.32 7.95
C PHE A 39 8.54 3.21 6.44
N ASN A 40 9.73 2.81 5.98
CA ASN A 40 9.94 2.41 4.59
C ASN A 40 9.54 0.94 4.43
N LEU A 41 8.43 0.69 3.76
CA LEU A 41 7.85 -0.61 3.48
C LEU A 41 8.07 -0.96 2.01
N SER A 42 9.16 -1.68 1.69
CA SER A 42 9.51 -2.06 0.31
C SER A 42 9.54 -0.86 -0.68
N GLY A 43 10.05 0.29 -0.24
CA GLY A 43 10.11 1.53 -1.05
C GLY A 43 8.93 2.48 -0.89
N LEU A 44 7.86 2.05 -0.23
CA LEU A 44 6.71 2.87 0.15
C LEU A 44 6.96 3.42 1.56
N VAL A 45 7.08 4.72 1.72
CA VAL A 45 7.30 5.35 3.04
C VAL A 45 5.97 5.81 3.60
N VAL A 46 5.57 5.23 4.73
CA VAL A 46 4.41 5.66 5.51
C VAL A 46 4.92 6.55 6.65
N LYS A 47 4.54 7.84 6.60
CA LYS A 47 4.97 8.84 7.58
C LYS A 47 4.09 8.84 8.83
N SER A 48 4.69 9.24 9.94
CA SER A 48 3.99 9.52 11.19
C SER A 48 3.18 8.35 11.76
N VAL A 49 3.62 7.12 11.55
CA VAL A 49 3.05 5.97 12.24
C VAL A 49 3.32 6.13 13.74
N ALA A 50 2.29 6.07 14.57
CA ALA A 50 2.41 6.26 16.01
C ALA A 50 2.28 4.94 16.78
N TYR A 51 2.80 4.93 18.01
CA TYR A 51 2.57 3.84 18.96
C TYR A 51 2.09 4.42 20.28
N GLU A 52 0.79 4.27 20.54
CA GLU A 52 0.15 4.86 21.70
C GLU A 52 -0.73 3.82 22.41
N LYS A 53 -0.67 3.80 23.75
CA LYS A 53 -1.47 2.89 24.59
C LYS A 53 -1.39 1.42 24.19
N GLY A 54 -0.23 1.00 23.68
CA GLY A 54 0.00 -0.39 23.27
C GLY A 54 -0.53 -0.74 21.88
N ALA A 55 -0.89 0.24 21.05
CA ALA A 55 -1.41 0.02 19.71
C ALA A 55 -0.63 0.82 18.65
N VAL A 56 -0.46 0.23 17.47
CA VAL A 56 0.02 0.92 16.27
C VAL A 56 -1.12 1.73 15.68
N ILE A 57 -0.89 3.03 15.48
CA ILE A 57 -1.84 3.98 14.92
C ILE A 57 -1.30 4.46 13.57
N MET A 58 -2.02 4.16 12.51
CA MET A 58 -1.68 4.59 11.16
C MET A 58 -2.07 6.06 10.95
N PRO A 59 -1.36 6.77 10.05
CA PRO A 59 -1.63 8.18 9.80
C PRO A 59 -3.02 8.40 9.22
N ALA A 60 -3.61 9.53 9.60
CA ALA A 60 -4.91 9.98 9.14
C ALA A 60 -4.89 11.49 8.92
N THR A 61 -5.65 11.96 7.95
CA THR A 61 -5.86 13.39 7.67
C THR A 61 -7.16 13.87 8.30
N GLU A 62 -7.10 14.98 9.00
CA GLU A 62 -8.30 15.67 9.50
C GLU A 62 -8.75 16.75 8.51
N ASN A 63 -10.01 16.72 8.13
CA ASN A 63 -10.61 17.75 7.30
C ASN A 63 -12.03 18.06 7.79
N LYS A 64 -12.28 19.33 8.13
CA LYS A 64 -13.59 19.83 8.61
C LYS A 64 -14.15 18.98 9.77
N GLY A 65 -13.33 18.64 10.74
CA GLY A 65 -13.71 17.85 11.92
C GLY A 65 -13.98 16.37 11.64
N LYS A 66 -13.62 15.87 10.47
CA LYS A 66 -13.70 14.44 10.13
C LYS A 66 -12.31 13.87 9.92
N THR A 67 -12.06 12.71 10.49
CA THR A 67 -10.82 11.96 10.34
C THR A 67 -10.93 10.99 9.17
N TYR A 68 -9.98 11.05 8.25
CA TYR A 68 -9.86 10.17 7.08
C TYR A 68 -8.59 9.35 7.22
N ASN A 69 -8.73 8.03 7.25
CA ASN A 69 -7.57 7.14 7.27
C ASN A 69 -6.95 7.08 5.87
N ASP A 70 -5.79 7.71 5.72
CA ASP A 70 -5.03 7.71 4.47
C ASP A 70 -4.44 6.33 4.16
N VAL A 71 -4.01 5.65 5.22
CA VAL A 71 -3.37 4.33 5.15
C VAL A 71 -3.96 3.42 6.22
N LYS A 72 -4.17 2.14 5.88
CA LYS A 72 -4.69 1.10 6.78
C LYS A 72 -3.86 -0.16 6.68
N LEU A 73 -3.63 -0.81 7.82
CA LEU A 73 -3.07 -2.16 7.86
C LEU A 73 -4.16 -3.18 7.58
N LEU A 74 -3.93 -4.08 6.62
CA LEU A 74 -4.83 -5.17 6.28
C LEU A 74 -4.40 -6.49 6.96
N ALA A 75 -3.10 -6.69 7.15
CA ALA A 75 -2.54 -7.92 7.67
C ALA A 75 -1.99 -7.77 9.09
N ARG A 76 -2.33 -8.73 9.95
CA ARG A 76 -1.76 -8.82 11.31
C ARG A 76 -0.24 -9.01 11.31
N GLY A 77 0.31 -9.64 10.28
CA GLY A 77 1.75 -9.84 10.15
C GLY A 77 2.51 -8.53 10.07
N LEU A 78 2.08 -7.60 9.20
CA LEU A 78 2.69 -6.27 9.09
C LEU A 78 2.49 -5.46 10.37
N TYR A 79 1.29 -5.50 10.98
CA TYR A 79 1.02 -4.87 12.28
C TYR A 79 2.03 -5.33 13.34
N GLY A 80 2.20 -6.65 13.50
CA GLY A 80 3.12 -7.22 14.49
C GLY A 80 4.58 -6.83 14.26
N ARG A 81 5.03 -6.76 12.99
CA ARG A 81 6.39 -6.30 12.65
C ARG A 81 6.59 -4.84 13.04
N ILE A 82 5.64 -3.95 12.73
CA ILE A 82 5.69 -2.53 13.12
C ILE A 82 5.64 -2.37 14.65
N GLU A 83 4.74 -3.09 15.32
CA GLU A 83 4.65 -3.09 16.78
C GLU A 83 5.97 -3.54 17.44
N THR A 84 6.60 -4.58 16.91
CA THR A 84 7.89 -5.08 17.39
C THR A 84 8.97 -4.01 17.26
N CYS A 85 8.97 -3.24 16.15
CA CYS A 85 9.90 -2.12 15.99
C CYS A 85 9.79 -1.11 17.14
N PHE A 86 8.58 -0.72 17.52
CA PHE A 86 8.37 0.23 18.62
C PHE A 86 8.74 -0.34 19.99
N LYS A 87 8.49 -1.62 20.24
CA LYS A 87 8.76 -2.29 21.53
C LYS A 87 10.22 -2.66 21.72
N SER A 88 10.85 -3.21 20.68
CA SER A 88 12.14 -3.88 20.79
C SER A 88 13.20 -3.33 19.84
N GLY A 89 12.80 -2.52 18.88
CA GLY A 89 13.61 -2.11 17.74
C GLY A 89 13.33 -2.97 16.50
N CYS A 90 13.52 -2.38 15.32
CA CYS A 90 13.33 -3.08 14.07
C CYS A 90 14.44 -4.13 13.86
N ALA A 91 14.06 -5.28 13.32
CA ALA A 91 15.05 -6.21 12.79
C ALA A 91 15.87 -5.51 11.69
N LYS A 92 17.17 -5.84 11.63
CA LYS A 92 18.02 -5.30 10.55
C LYS A 92 17.47 -5.77 9.22
N PRO A 93 17.27 -4.85 8.24
CA PRO A 93 16.77 -5.26 6.93
C PRO A 93 17.68 -6.32 6.31
N ALA A 94 17.10 -7.29 5.61
CA ALA A 94 17.89 -8.21 4.82
C ALA A 94 18.70 -7.40 3.77
N ALA A 95 19.94 -7.78 3.53
CA ALA A 95 20.82 -7.07 2.59
C ALA A 95 20.34 -7.13 1.12
N ALA A 96 19.37 -7.98 0.83
CA ALA A 96 18.74 -8.07 -0.49
C ALA A 96 17.82 -6.86 -0.75
N LYS A 97 17.89 -6.31 -1.96
CA LYS A 97 16.98 -5.26 -2.42
C LYS A 97 15.55 -5.81 -2.33
N SER A 98 14.72 -5.19 -1.52
CA SER A 98 13.30 -5.58 -1.39
C SER A 98 12.64 -5.53 -2.76
N ALA A 99 11.89 -6.55 -3.12
CA ALA A 99 11.11 -6.56 -4.36
C ALA A 99 10.04 -5.45 -4.30
N ALA A 100 9.73 -4.88 -5.46
CA ALA A 100 8.61 -3.94 -5.54
C ALA A 100 7.30 -4.64 -5.13
N PRO A 101 6.45 -4.01 -4.31
CA PRO A 101 5.21 -4.62 -3.86
C PRO A 101 4.23 -4.83 -5.00
N ALA A 102 3.44 -5.89 -4.92
CA ALA A 102 2.32 -6.11 -5.82
C ALA A 102 1.23 -5.08 -5.55
N ILE A 103 0.81 -4.36 -6.60
CA ILE A 103 -0.16 -3.28 -6.54
C ILE A 103 -1.51 -3.79 -7.03
N LYS A 104 -2.57 -3.62 -6.23
CA LYS A 104 -3.93 -3.97 -6.61
C LYS A 104 -4.90 -2.86 -6.28
N VAL A 105 -5.74 -2.46 -7.23
CA VAL A 105 -6.86 -1.55 -6.98
C VAL A 105 -8.03 -2.38 -6.44
N GLU A 106 -8.42 -2.12 -5.20
CA GLU A 106 -9.51 -2.83 -4.53
C GLU A 106 -10.88 -2.26 -4.90
N GLY A 107 -10.92 -0.95 -5.19
CA GLY A 107 -12.15 -0.29 -5.61
C GLY A 107 -12.06 1.23 -5.66
N PHE A 108 -13.16 1.83 -6.07
CA PHE A 108 -13.32 3.28 -6.12
C PHE A 108 -14.53 3.71 -5.30
N LYS A 109 -14.36 4.81 -4.55
CA LYS A 109 -15.45 5.50 -3.82
C LYS A 109 -15.70 6.84 -4.49
N PRO A 110 -16.76 6.99 -5.32
CA PRO A 110 -17.09 8.24 -5.99
C PRO A 110 -17.37 9.35 -4.97
N LEU A 111 -16.99 10.57 -5.30
CA LEU A 111 -17.22 11.77 -4.50
C LEU A 111 -18.08 12.77 -5.24
N LYS A 112 -18.90 13.53 -4.48
CA LYS A 112 -19.67 14.67 -5.03
C LYS A 112 -18.79 15.93 -5.12
N SER A 113 -17.68 15.84 -5.87
CA SER A 113 -16.72 16.93 -6.04
C SER A 113 -16.30 17.00 -7.51
N LEU A 114 -16.14 18.21 -8.01
CA LEU A 114 -15.69 18.47 -9.39
C LEU A 114 -14.17 18.32 -9.53
N VAL A 115 -13.42 18.41 -8.42
CA VAL A 115 -11.96 18.35 -8.41
C VAL A 115 -11.49 16.95 -8.05
N ARG A 116 -11.82 16.47 -6.86
CA ARG A 116 -11.52 15.09 -6.43
C ARG A 116 -12.76 14.25 -6.68
N VAL A 117 -12.78 13.54 -7.79
CA VAL A 117 -13.98 12.83 -8.28
C VAL A 117 -14.19 11.46 -7.63
N ALA A 118 -13.12 10.86 -7.13
CA ALA A 118 -13.20 9.60 -6.39
C ALA A 118 -12.00 9.43 -5.44
N ASN A 119 -12.14 8.48 -4.51
CA ASN A 119 -11.03 7.84 -3.82
C ASN A 119 -10.80 6.46 -4.41
N ALA A 120 -9.55 6.15 -4.79
CA ALA A 120 -9.12 4.81 -5.15
C ALA A 120 -8.54 4.12 -3.90
N GLU A 121 -9.03 2.95 -3.56
CA GLU A 121 -8.44 2.09 -2.53
C GLU A 121 -7.43 1.15 -3.20
N VAL A 122 -6.17 1.26 -2.84
CA VAL A 122 -5.05 0.52 -3.44
C VAL A 122 -4.36 -0.29 -2.37
N SER A 123 -4.27 -1.61 -2.55
CA SER A 123 -3.52 -2.49 -1.66
C SER A 123 -2.13 -2.80 -2.21
N PHE A 124 -1.20 -3.00 -1.27
CA PHE A 124 0.20 -3.37 -1.50
C PHE A 124 0.45 -4.73 -0.83
N ASP A 125 0.79 -5.75 -1.59
CA ASP A 125 0.97 -7.16 -1.16
C ASP A 125 -0.21 -7.70 -0.31
N GLY A 126 -1.39 -7.08 -0.37
CA GLY A 126 -2.51 -7.41 0.50
C GLY A 126 -2.31 -7.10 1.99
N GLU A 127 -1.21 -6.43 2.36
CA GLU A 127 -0.88 -6.12 3.76
C GLU A 127 -1.19 -4.67 4.16
N LEU A 128 -1.10 -3.74 3.20
CA LEU A 128 -1.33 -2.31 3.40
C LEU A 128 -2.35 -1.80 2.38
N LEU A 129 -3.25 -0.93 2.80
CA LEU A 129 -4.20 -0.22 1.94
C LEU A 129 -3.93 1.28 2.00
N ALA A 130 -3.83 1.94 0.86
CA ALA A 130 -3.81 3.40 0.79
C ALA A 130 -5.03 3.95 0.06
N SER A 131 -5.51 5.13 0.48
CA SER A 131 -6.62 5.86 -0.13
C SER A 131 -6.08 7.01 -0.97
N LEU A 132 -6.05 6.85 -2.30
CA LEU A 132 -5.53 7.81 -3.26
C LEU A 132 -6.66 8.64 -3.85
N GLY A 133 -6.40 9.92 -4.16
CA GLY A 133 -7.37 10.79 -4.82
C GLY A 133 -7.32 10.63 -6.34
N VAL A 134 -8.48 10.41 -6.97
CA VAL A 134 -8.63 10.55 -8.42
C VAL A 134 -9.08 11.99 -8.68
N MET A 135 -8.21 12.77 -9.31
CA MET A 135 -8.41 14.20 -9.52
C MET A 135 -8.75 14.48 -10.98
N ALA A 136 -9.82 15.22 -11.21
CA ALA A 136 -10.15 15.70 -12.55
C ALA A 136 -9.19 16.82 -12.97
N SER A 137 -8.69 16.76 -14.20
CA SER A 137 -7.88 17.84 -14.76
C SER A 137 -8.77 19.06 -15.08
N SER A 138 -8.35 20.23 -14.63
CA SER A 138 -8.98 21.48 -14.99
C SER A 138 -8.53 22.01 -16.37
N LYS A 139 -7.38 21.54 -16.86
CA LYS A 139 -6.78 21.95 -18.14
C LYS A 139 -7.28 21.12 -19.32
N GLU A 140 -7.50 19.83 -19.08
CA GLU A 140 -7.88 18.87 -20.12
C GLU A 140 -9.12 18.09 -19.67
N PRO A 141 -10.32 18.51 -20.09
CA PRO A 141 -11.57 17.83 -19.73
C PRO A 141 -11.52 16.34 -20.08
N GLY A 142 -11.89 15.49 -19.13
CA GLY A 142 -11.88 14.03 -19.30
C GLY A 142 -10.58 13.33 -18.92
N THR A 143 -9.50 14.07 -18.68
CA THR A 143 -8.24 13.51 -18.13
C THR A 143 -8.24 13.55 -16.61
N PHE A 144 -7.42 12.68 -15.99
CA PHE A 144 -7.33 12.48 -14.55
C PHE A 144 -5.88 12.30 -14.15
N TRP A 145 -5.58 12.68 -12.92
CA TRP A 145 -4.30 12.41 -12.29
C TRP A 145 -4.52 11.88 -10.86
N ILE A 146 -3.51 11.22 -10.29
CA ILE A 146 -3.60 10.60 -8.98
C ILE A 146 -2.92 11.48 -7.94
N ALA A 147 -3.69 11.85 -6.91
CA ALA A 147 -3.16 12.56 -5.75
C ALA A 147 -2.87 11.57 -4.62
N PHE A 148 -1.64 11.59 -4.13
CA PHE A 148 -1.21 10.82 -2.97
C PHE A 148 -1.41 11.65 -1.71
N PRO A 149 -1.74 11.01 -0.56
CA PRO A 149 -1.76 11.71 0.72
C PRO A 149 -0.34 12.10 1.15
N ASP A 150 -0.19 13.21 1.87
CA ASP A 150 1.11 13.72 2.36
C ASP A 150 1.80 12.74 3.33
N THR A 151 1.03 11.82 3.88
CA THR A 151 1.49 10.73 4.75
C THR A 151 2.18 9.60 4.00
N LEU A 152 2.18 9.63 2.66
CA LEU A 152 2.74 8.61 1.80
C LEU A 152 3.82 9.19 0.89
N GLU A 153 5.03 8.62 0.92
CA GLU A 153 6.15 9.01 0.08
C GLU A 153 6.77 7.78 -0.60
N PHE A 154 7.44 7.99 -1.71
CA PHE A 154 8.06 6.91 -2.49
C PHE A 154 9.57 7.12 -2.56
N LYS A 155 10.34 6.05 -2.30
CA LYS A 155 11.80 6.06 -2.49
C LYS A 155 12.20 5.82 -3.93
N ASP A 156 11.26 5.34 -4.76
CA ASP A 156 11.47 5.01 -6.16
C ASP A 156 10.33 5.60 -6.99
N GLU A 157 10.67 6.51 -7.90
CA GLU A 157 9.71 7.13 -8.82
C GLU A 157 9.07 6.09 -9.76
N SER A 158 9.74 4.97 -10.03
CA SER A 158 9.17 3.90 -10.84
C SER A 158 8.01 3.20 -10.14
N LEU A 159 8.07 3.05 -8.81
CA LEU A 159 6.98 2.51 -8.00
C LEU A 159 5.77 3.46 -8.04
N LYS A 160 6.01 4.77 -7.86
CA LYS A 160 4.96 5.79 -7.94
C LYS A 160 4.27 5.78 -9.29
N ALA A 161 5.05 5.83 -10.39
CA ALA A 161 4.52 5.78 -11.75
C ALA A 161 3.74 4.48 -12.03
N GLY A 162 4.19 3.35 -11.48
CA GLY A 162 3.49 2.07 -11.56
C GLY A 162 2.12 2.10 -10.89
N ILE A 163 2.01 2.76 -9.72
CA ILE A 163 0.74 2.94 -9.01
C ILE A 163 -0.20 3.84 -9.82
N GLU A 164 0.28 5.01 -10.29
CA GLU A 164 -0.48 5.95 -11.10
C GLU A 164 -1.09 5.24 -12.32
N LYS A 165 -0.24 4.56 -13.11
CA LYS A 165 -0.67 3.80 -14.28
C LYS A 165 -1.71 2.73 -13.95
N THR A 166 -1.54 2.01 -12.85
CA THR A 166 -2.46 0.94 -12.43
C THR A 166 -3.82 1.52 -12.05
N VAL A 167 -3.84 2.62 -11.29
CA VAL A 167 -5.08 3.28 -10.86
C VAL A 167 -5.80 3.93 -12.05
N GLU A 168 -5.08 4.62 -12.93
CA GLU A 168 -5.65 5.23 -14.14
C GLU A 168 -6.29 4.19 -15.06
N ALA A 169 -5.59 3.07 -15.31
CA ALA A 169 -6.12 1.98 -16.12
C ALA A 169 -7.38 1.34 -15.51
N ALA A 170 -7.41 1.17 -14.18
CA ALA A 170 -8.57 0.66 -13.47
C ALA A 170 -9.74 1.65 -13.48
N TRP A 171 -9.45 2.96 -13.31
CA TRP A 171 -10.44 4.02 -13.35
C TRP A 171 -11.11 4.13 -14.73
N ALA A 172 -10.33 4.06 -15.81
CA ALA A 172 -10.86 4.08 -17.18
C ALA A 172 -11.84 2.93 -17.46
N LYS A 173 -11.63 1.77 -16.83
CA LYS A 173 -12.56 0.61 -16.93
C LYS A 173 -13.82 0.80 -16.07
N ASN A 174 -13.72 1.48 -14.94
CA ASN A 174 -14.85 1.67 -14.01
C ASN A 174 -15.89 2.69 -14.51
N LYS A 175 -15.53 3.53 -15.49
CA LYS A 175 -16.44 4.53 -16.10
C LYS A 175 -17.36 3.97 -17.20
N LYS A 176 -17.15 2.73 -17.61
CA LYS A 176 -18.02 2.05 -18.59
C LYS A 176 -19.16 1.37 -17.89
#